data_cba66beee4b2a2670a7fdc247a8f6cee
#
_entry.id   cba66beee4b2a2670a7fdc247a8f6cee
#
_cell.length_a   1.000
_cell.length_b   1.000
_cell.length_c   1.000
_cell.angle_alpha   90.00
_cell.angle_beta   90.00
_cell.angle_gamma   90.00
#
_symmetry.space_group_name_H-M   'P 1'
#
loop_
_entity.id
_entity.type
_entity.pdbx_description
1 polymer ?
#
loop_
_entity_poly.entity_id
_entity_poly.type
_entity_poly.pdbx_seq_one_letter_code
_entity_poly.pdbx_strand_id
1 'polypeptide(L)'
;MTPSLKNKMPAWDFRSSYGGLTSQAYRKARQRLEADIHILSGLVPNAKDAVSISIALEHLAEVFSLTDSLIGYCRCLSAIDTREQGAAKERVRLWEIHSRYYELITGLFHRLTELKKSDPIWKELDFSKWEWLFERVSSRWSFSLSPRALQLLYELKASNFVPCSDLYHSVNSHLVATVRTMDGLTKHQSHSQCIAVLKTSEDPKLRQSTFAALNEYYSQNAYLYASIFNMLTGFRLKGFEFAHMDFMAPAYWQNAVSSEAVDALMTAVRADRHMLRKS
;
A
#
# COMPACT_ATOMS: atom_id res chain seq x y z
N MET A 1 24.97 -38.47 -24.58
CA MET A 1 23.69 -37.71 -24.57
C MET A 1 23.47 -37.19 -23.17
N THR A 2 23.80 -35.95 -22.94
CA THR A 2 23.62 -35.26 -21.66
C THR A 2 22.16 -34.83 -21.55
N PRO A 3 21.44 -35.07 -20.41
CA PRO A 3 20.06 -34.64 -20.26
C PRO A 3 20.02 -33.10 -20.20
N SER A 4 19.25 -32.52 -21.09
CA SER A 4 18.91 -31.09 -21.08
C SER A 4 18.38 -30.69 -19.70
N LEU A 5 19.15 -29.91 -18.97
CA LEU A 5 18.68 -29.13 -17.84
C LEU A 5 17.61 -28.18 -18.37
N LYS A 6 16.34 -28.60 -18.36
CA LYS A 6 15.22 -27.68 -18.47
C LYS A 6 15.37 -26.69 -17.31
N ASN A 7 15.84 -25.49 -17.62
CA ASN A 7 15.83 -24.34 -16.70
C ASN A 7 14.40 -24.13 -16.22
N LYS A 8 14.02 -24.78 -15.14
CA LYS A 8 12.81 -24.39 -14.41
C LYS A 8 13.09 -23.00 -13.85
N MET A 9 12.36 -22.01 -14.34
CA MET A 9 12.40 -20.68 -13.71
C MET A 9 12.22 -20.84 -12.20
N PRO A 10 13.00 -20.13 -11.37
CA PRO A 10 12.84 -20.18 -9.93
C PRO A 10 11.42 -19.73 -9.59
N ALA A 11 10.71 -20.54 -8.81
CA ALA A 11 9.40 -20.17 -8.30
C ALA A 11 9.54 -19.61 -6.89
N TRP A 12 8.82 -18.54 -6.60
CA TRP A 12 8.76 -17.99 -5.24
C TRP A 12 8.06 -18.97 -4.31
N ASP A 13 8.69 -19.25 -3.18
CA ASP A 13 8.17 -20.15 -2.16
C ASP A 13 8.02 -19.40 -0.83
N PHE A 14 6.78 -19.14 -0.44
CA PHE A 14 6.44 -18.46 0.82
C PHE A 14 5.94 -19.43 1.91
N ARG A 15 6.14 -20.75 1.73
CA ARG A 15 5.75 -21.75 2.73
C ARG A 15 6.49 -21.58 4.06
N SER A 16 7.70 -21.04 4.02
CA SER A 16 8.48 -20.72 5.23
C SER A 16 7.86 -19.63 6.10
N SER A 17 7.03 -18.74 5.54
CA SER A 17 6.37 -17.66 6.30
C SER A 17 5.17 -18.20 7.09
N TYR A 18 4.12 -18.66 6.39
CA TYR A 18 2.89 -19.14 7.03
C TYR A 18 2.40 -20.49 6.50
N GLY A 19 2.96 -21.00 5.42
CA GLY A 19 2.59 -22.31 4.86
C GLY A 19 1.25 -22.36 4.09
N GLY A 20 0.62 -21.21 3.84
CA GLY A 20 -0.68 -21.09 3.16
C GLY A 20 -1.77 -20.52 4.08
N LEU A 21 -2.85 -19.99 3.47
CA LEU A 21 -3.97 -19.38 4.21
C LEU A 21 -4.74 -20.36 5.12
N THR A 22 -4.71 -21.64 4.78
CA THR A 22 -5.36 -22.71 5.57
C THR A 22 -4.45 -23.34 6.60
N SER A 23 -3.19 -22.94 6.66
CA SER A 23 -2.22 -23.49 7.61
C SER A 23 -2.56 -23.13 9.06
N GLN A 24 -2.07 -23.92 9.99
CA GLN A 24 -2.23 -23.65 11.42
C GLN A 24 -1.50 -22.36 11.82
N ALA A 25 -0.33 -22.09 11.24
CA ALA A 25 0.46 -20.90 11.50
C ALA A 25 -0.30 -19.61 11.10
N TYR A 26 -0.87 -19.60 9.90
CA TYR A 26 -1.65 -18.44 9.44
C TYR A 26 -2.91 -18.22 10.29
N ARG A 27 -3.65 -19.29 10.58
CA ARG A 27 -4.86 -19.20 11.41
C ARG A 27 -4.57 -18.68 12.82
N LYS A 28 -3.47 -19.17 13.44
CA LYS A 28 -3.04 -18.68 14.76
C LYS A 28 -2.65 -17.20 14.72
N ALA A 29 -1.91 -16.76 13.69
CA ALA A 29 -1.53 -15.35 13.54
C ALA A 29 -2.76 -14.46 13.37
N ARG A 30 -3.75 -14.86 12.57
CA ARG A 30 -5.00 -14.13 12.41
C ARG A 30 -5.82 -14.08 13.70
N GLN A 31 -5.96 -15.21 14.39
CA GLN A 31 -6.66 -15.25 15.69
C GLN A 31 -5.97 -14.35 16.73
N ARG A 32 -4.64 -14.34 16.75
CA ARG A 32 -3.87 -13.43 17.60
C ARG A 32 -4.20 -11.97 17.26
N LEU A 33 -4.20 -11.61 15.99
CA LEU A 33 -4.54 -10.26 15.55
C LEU A 33 -5.94 -9.83 16.02
N GLU A 34 -6.94 -10.70 15.87
CA GLU A 34 -8.32 -10.43 16.32
C GLU A 34 -8.40 -10.26 17.85
N ALA A 35 -7.66 -11.09 18.61
CA ALA A 35 -7.57 -10.99 20.06
C ALA A 35 -6.86 -9.70 20.51
N ASP A 36 -5.76 -9.34 19.87
CA ASP A 36 -4.98 -8.13 20.20
C ASP A 36 -5.80 -6.85 19.91
N ILE A 37 -6.59 -6.82 18.83
CA ILE A 37 -7.53 -5.72 18.56
C ILE A 37 -8.61 -5.63 19.66
N HIS A 38 -9.10 -6.75 20.14
CA HIS A 38 -10.07 -6.78 21.24
C HIS A 38 -9.46 -6.22 22.54
N ILE A 39 -8.23 -6.62 22.87
CA ILE A 39 -7.48 -6.10 24.03
C ILE A 39 -7.31 -4.58 23.90
N LEU A 40 -6.86 -4.10 22.72
CA LEU A 40 -6.71 -2.66 22.47
C LEU A 40 -8.02 -1.88 22.60
N SER A 41 -9.14 -2.46 22.21
CA SER A 41 -10.45 -1.84 22.36
C SER A 41 -10.82 -1.57 23.83
N GLY A 42 -10.29 -2.37 24.75
CA GLY A 42 -10.41 -2.14 26.20
C GLY A 42 -9.33 -1.20 26.75
N LEU A 43 -8.10 -1.31 26.29
CA LEU A 43 -6.96 -0.52 26.78
C LEU A 43 -7.05 0.94 26.36
N VAL A 44 -7.29 1.22 25.09
CA VAL A 44 -7.24 2.58 24.54
C VAL A 44 -8.24 3.54 25.23
N PRO A 45 -9.52 3.18 25.47
CA PRO A 45 -10.41 4.06 26.21
C PRO A 45 -9.99 4.34 27.67
N ASN A 46 -9.23 3.43 28.26
CA ASN A 46 -8.84 3.48 29.68
C ASN A 46 -7.40 3.96 29.90
N ALA A 47 -6.64 4.23 28.84
CA ALA A 47 -5.27 4.72 28.91
C ALA A 47 -5.26 6.20 29.41
N LYS A 48 -5.08 6.42 30.72
CA LYS A 48 -5.17 7.73 31.39
C LYS A 48 -3.87 8.21 32.02
N ASP A 49 -2.90 7.35 32.17
CA ASP A 49 -1.58 7.62 32.75
C ASP A 49 -0.47 7.15 31.79
N ALA A 50 0.77 7.54 32.08
CA ALA A 50 1.91 7.26 31.23
C ALA A 50 2.13 5.76 31.01
N VAL A 51 1.89 4.94 32.02
CA VAL A 51 2.09 3.48 31.96
C VAL A 51 1.06 2.84 31.04
N SER A 52 -0.22 3.14 31.25
CA SER A 52 -1.31 2.59 30.42
C SER A 52 -1.25 3.07 28.97
N ILE A 53 -0.81 4.31 28.73
CA ILE A 53 -0.57 4.86 27.40
C ILE A 53 0.60 4.13 26.72
N SER A 54 1.72 3.91 27.43
CA SER A 54 2.88 3.19 26.90
C SER A 54 2.51 1.76 26.50
N ILE A 55 1.78 1.06 27.35
CA ILE A 55 1.28 -0.29 27.07
C ILE A 55 0.38 -0.29 25.82
N ALA A 56 -0.53 0.67 25.71
CA ALA A 56 -1.40 0.78 24.53
C ALA A 56 -0.60 1.04 23.23
N LEU A 57 0.42 1.90 23.29
CA LEU A 57 1.29 2.18 22.15
C LEU A 57 2.12 0.96 21.73
N GLU A 58 2.63 0.17 22.68
CA GLU A 58 3.35 -1.07 22.38
C GLU A 58 2.46 -2.10 21.70
N HIS A 59 1.26 -2.34 22.23
CA HIS A 59 0.27 -3.21 21.59
C HIS A 59 -0.15 -2.70 20.20
N LEU A 60 -0.31 -1.38 20.02
CA LEU A 60 -0.59 -0.81 18.71
C LEU A 60 0.52 -1.09 17.69
N ALA A 61 1.79 -1.02 18.11
CA ALA A 61 2.92 -1.33 17.25
C ALA A 61 2.95 -2.83 16.85
N GLU A 62 2.66 -3.74 17.79
CA GLU A 62 2.58 -5.17 17.51
C GLU A 62 1.44 -5.51 16.55
N VAL A 63 0.25 -4.96 16.78
CA VAL A 63 -0.91 -5.13 15.89
C VAL A 63 -0.63 -4.61 14.48
N PHE A 64 0.03 -3.46 14.38
CA PHE A 64 0.45 -2.91 13.09
C PHE A 64 1.39 -3.86 12.35
N SER A 65 2.43 -4.33 13.02
CA SER A 65 3.42 -5.25 12.45
C SER A 65 2.79 -6.56 11.98
N LEU A 66 1.92 -7.14 12.78
CA LEU A 66 1.23 -8.39 12.45
C LEU A 66 0.25 -8.21 11.28
N THR A 67 -0.51 -7.12 11.28
CA THR A 67 -1.45 -6.78 10.19
C THR A 67 -0.71 -6.60 8.87
N ASP A 68 0.40 -5.84 8.87
CA ASP A 68 1.19 -5.59 7.67
C ASP A 68 1.83 -6.88 7.14
N SER A 69 2.31 -7.74 8.03
CA SER A 69 2.84 -9.07 7.70
C SER A 69 1.80 -9.96 7.02
N LEU A 70 0.58 -10.04 7.56
CA LEU A 70 -0.50 -10.85 7.01
C LEU A 70 -1.00 -10.31 5.66
N ILE A 71 -1.16 -8.98 5.53
CA ILE A 71 -1.53 -8.32 4.26
C ILE A 71 -0.43 -8.53 3.22
N GLY A 72 0.84 -8.37 3.61
CA GLY A 72 2.00 -8.61 2.76
C GLY A 72 2.03 -10.04 2.24
N TYR A 73 1.79 -11.02 3.12
CA TYR A 73 1.70 -12.42 2.74
C TYR A 73 0.59 -12.69 1.71
N CYS A 74 -0.61 -12.13 1.91
CA CYS A 74 -1.71 -12.24 0.94
C CYS A 74 -1.34 -11.62 -0.42
N ARG A 75 -0.62 -10.48 -0.42
CA ARG A 75 -0.11 -9.86 -1.66
C ARG A 75 0.89 -10.77 -2.39
N CYS A 76 1.79 -11.41 -1.65
CA CYS A 76 2.74 -12.37 -2.22
C CYS A 76 2.03 -13.56 -2.86
N LEU A 77 1.02 -14.14 -2.19
CA LEU A 77 0.23 -15.23 -2.76
C LEU A 77 -0.50 -14.81 -4.05
N SER A 78 -1.12 -13.63 -4.05
CA SER A 78 -1.77 -13.08 -5.26
C SER A 78 -0.77 -12.78 -6.38
N ALA A 79 0.49 -12.50 -6.07
CA ALA A 79 1.54 -12.28 -7.07
C ALA A 79 2.04 -13.59 -7.73
N ILE A 80 1.97 -14.71 -7.00
CA ILE A 80 2.31 -16.04 -7.54
C ILE A 80 1.22 -16.54 -8.48
N ASP A 81 -0.05 -16.43 -8.08
CA ASP A 81 -1.20 -16.79 -8.91
C ASP A 81 -2.32 -15.75 -8.75
N THR A 82 -2.47 -14.93 -9.77
CA THR A 82 -3.49 -13.86 -9.81
C THR A 82 -4.93 -14.38 -9.87
N ARG A 83 -5.12 -15.68 -10.14
CA ARG A 83 -6.43 -16.33 -10.17
C ARG A 83 -6.85 -16.85 -8.80
N GLU A 84 -5.92 -16.86 -7.83
CA GLU A 84 -6.18 -17.29 -6.45
C GLU A 84 -7.05 -16.24 -5.74
N GLN A 85 -8.33 -16.54 -5.57
CA GLN A 85 -9.31 -15.62 -4.98
C GLN A 85 -9.29 -15.61 -3.45
N GLY A 86 -8.73 -16.62 -2.80
CA GLY A 86 -8.68 -16.74 -1.35
C GLY A 86 -7.84 -15.64 -0.73
N ALA A 87 -6.67 -15.34 -1.31
CA ALA A 87 -5.79 -14.27 -0.85
C ALA A 87 -6.44 -12.87 -1.00
N ALA A 88 -7.20 -12.64 -2.08
CA ALA A 88 -7.91 -11.39 -2.27
C ALA A 88 -9.03 -11.22 -1.24
N LYS A 89 -9.83 -12.26 -0.99
CA LYS A 89 -10.90 -12.24 0.04
C LYS A 89 -10.33 -12.04 1.44
N GLU A 90 -9.25 -12.73 1.76
CA GLU A 90 -8.60 -12.62 3.08
C GLU A 90 -8.02 -11.22 3.28
N ARG A 91 -7.46 -10.61 2.24
CA ARG A 91 -6.97 -9.24 2.29
C ARG A 91 -8.07 -8.22 2.60
N VAL A 92 -9.28 -8.39 2.05
CA VAL A 92 -10.44 -7.55 2.40
C VAL A 92 -10.75 -7.65 3.90
N ARG A 93 -10.80 -8.87 4.46
CA ARG A 93 -11.02 -9.08 5.90
C ARG A 93 -9.94 -8.43 6.77
N LEU A 94 -8.68 -8.56 6.36
CA LEU A 94 -7.57 -7.92 7.07
C LEU A 94 -7.67 -6.38 7.01
N TRP A 95 -8.19 -5.82 5.92
CA TRP A 95 -8.45 -4.38 5.83
C TRP A 95 -9.60 -3.92 6.74
N GLU A 96 -10.61 -4.74 6.96
CA GLU A 96 -11.67 -4.47 7.95
C GLU A 96 -11.10 -4.42 9.37
N ILE A 97 -10.21 -5.38 9.72
CA ILE A 97 -9.49 -5.37 11.01
C ILE A 97 -8.59 -4.13 11.10
N HIS A 98 -7.88 -3.80 10.05
CA HIS A 98 -7.01 -2.64 9.97
C HIS A 98 -7.78 -1.31 10.12
N SER A 99 -9.05 -1.22 9.69
CA SER A 99 -9.87 -0.03 9.91
C SER A 99 -10.17 0.19 11.40
N ARG A 100 -10.47 -0.88 12.14
CA ARG A 100 -10.63 -0.81 13.61
C ARG A 100 -9.34 -0.39 14.33
N TYR A 101 -8.20 -0.91 13.89
CA TYR A 101 -6.90 -0.47 14.38
C TYR A 101 -6.71 1.04 14.22
N TYR A 102 -7.06 1.59 13.05
CA TYR A 102 -6.94 3.04 12.82
C TYR A 102 -7.88 3.87 13.67
N GLU A 103 -9.07 3.40 13.96
CA GLU A 103 -9.99 4.04 14.91
C GLU A 103 -9.36 4.14 16.31
N LEU A 104 -8.80 3.02 16.79
CA LEU A 104 -8.15 2.97 18.11
C LEU A 104 -6.92 3.87 18.20
N ILE A 105 -6.02 3.81 17.21
CA ILE A 105 -4.83 4.66 17.20
C ILE A 105 -5.22 6.14 17.12
N THR A 106 -6.19 6.50 16.31
CA THR A 106 -6.67 7.89 16.20
C THR A 106 -7.27 8.36 17.50
N GLY A 107 -8.08 7.55 18.18
CA GLY A 107 -8.67 7.88 19.47
C GLY A 107 -7.61 8.09 20.56
N LEU A 108 -6.56 7.28 20.59
CA LEU A 108 -5.45 7.46 21.51
C LEU A 108 -4.68 8.75 21.21
N PHE A 109 -4.32 8.99 19.95
CA PHE A 109 -3.56 10.17 19.56
C PHE A 109 -4.35 11.47 19.74
N HIS A 110 -5.67 11.49 19.48
CA HIS A 110 -6.50 12.64 19.81
C HIS A 110 -6.38 13.02 21.27
N ARG A 111 -6.49 12.05 22.17
CA ARG A 111 -6.32 12.30 23.60
C ARG A 111 -4.92 12.81 23.95
N LEU A 112 -3.90 12.23 23.35
CA LEU A 112 -2.53 12.68 23.59
C LEU A 112 -2.29 14.11 23.09
N THR A 113 -2.93 14.54 22.00
CA THR A 113 -2.83 15.93 21.51
C THR A 113 -3.60 16.93 22.37
N GLU A 114 -4.62 16.48 23.11
CA GLU A 114 -5.36 17.31 24.06
C GLU A 114 -4.57 17.56 25.37
N LEU A 115 -3.62 16.68 25.68
CA LEU A 115 -2.73 16.88 26.83
C LEU A 115 -1.80 18.07 26.55
N LYS A 116 -1.74 19.00 27.48
CA LYS A 116 -0.79 20.11 27.40
C LYS A 116 0.64 19.59 27.58
N LYS A 117 1.61 20.17 26.88
CA LYS A 117 3.04 19.81 27.04
C LYS A 117 3.57 19.97 28.49
N SER A 118 2.86 20.70 29.35
CA SER A 118 3.14 20.84 30.76
C SER A 118 2.55 19.71 31.63
N ASP A 119 1.75 18.83 31.06
CA ASP A 119 1.16 17.71 31.79
C ASP A 119 2.26 16.75 32.28
N PRO A 120 2.20 16.26 33.54
CA PRO A 120 3.17 15.29 34.08
C PRO A 120 3.31 14.04 33.19
N ILE A 121 2.22 13.59 32.57
CA ILE A 121 2.21 12.42 31.65
C ILE A 121 3.23 12.58 30.53
N TRP A 122 3.40 13.80 29.98
CA TRP A 122 4.41 14.07 28.95
C TRP A 122 5.84 13.92 29.43
N LYS A 123 6.10 14.12 30.72
CA LYS A 123 7.43 13.96 31.33
C LYS A 123 7.74 12.50 31.67
N GLU A 124 6.71 11.73 31.95
CA GLU A 124 6.82 10.31 32.32
C GLU A 124 6.83 9.37 31.10
N LEU A 125 6.19 9.76 29.99
CA LEU A 125 6.26 9.04 28.73
C LEU A 125 7.63 9.24 28.10
N ASP A 126 8.32 8.14 27.78
CA ASP A 126 9.51 8.19 26.92
C ASP A 126 9.09 8.47 25.46
N PHE A 127 8.83 9.77 25.19
CA PHE A 127 8.43 10.21 23.86
C PHE A 127 9.50 10.00 22.81
N SER A 128 10.78 9.87 23.16
CA SER A 128 11.84 9.65 22.18
C SER A 128 11.62 8.39 21.37
N LYS A 129 11.04 7.35 21.97
CA LYS A 129 10.66 6.09 21.32
C LYS A 129 9.49 6.27 20.32
N TRP A 130 8.61 7.25 20.56
CA TRP A 130 7.34 7.41 19.85
C TRP A 130 7.25 8.69 19.02
N GLU A 131 8.25 9.57 19.12
CA GLU A 131 8.27 10.89 18.45
C GLU A 131 8.00 10.77 16.94
N TRP A 132 8.71 9.87 16.29
CA TRP A 132 8.51 9.60 14.86
C TRP A 132 7.07 9.10 14.53
N LEU A 133 6.51 8.23 15.37
CA LEU A 133 5.13 7.77 15.20
C LEU A 133 4.15 8.93 15.40
N PHE A 134 4.41 9.78 16.39
CA PHE A 134 3.61 10.97 16.68
C PHE A 134 3.61 11.95 15.51
N GLU A 135 4.77 12.32 15.01
CA GLU A 135 4.90 13.20 13.85
C GLU A 135 4.20 12.60 12.64
N ARG A 136 4.40 11.32 12.42
CA ARG A 136 3.80 10.61 11.29
C ARG A 136 2.29 10.46 11.39
N VAL A 137 1.72 10.27 12.56
CA VAL A 137 0.27 10.19 12.74
C VAL A 137 -0.34 11.58 12.78
N SER A 138 0.28 12.56 13.43
CA SER A 138 -0.21 13.94 13.49
C SER A 138 -0.27 14.62 12.13
N SER A 139 0.60 14.27 11.20
CA SER A 139 0.59 14.75 9.81
C SER A 139 -0.47 14.07 8.95
N ARG A 140 -1.17 13.05 9.45
CA ARG A 140 -2.23 12.36 8.70
C ARG A 140 -3.58 13.09 8.80
N TRP A 141 -4.36 12.93 7.74
CA TRP A 141 -5.77 13.33 7.63
C TRP A 141 -6.66 12.87 8.80
N SER A 142 -6.25 11.81 9.53
CA SER A 142 -6.95 11.26 10.67
C SER A 142 -7.23 12.26 11.80
N PHE A 143 -6.44 13.33 11.90
CA PHE A 143 -6.61 14.32 12.98
C PHE A 143 -7.65 15.41 12.67
N SER A 144 -7.97 15.64 11.41
CA SER A 144 -8.99 16.61 11.01
C SER A 144 -10.39 16.01 10.94
N LEU A 145 -10.52 14.68 11.03
CA LEU A 145 -11.77 13.96 10.95
C LEU A 145 -12.24 13.48 12.33
N SER A 146 -13.55 13.55 12.59
CA SER A 146 -14.12 12.87 13.75
C SER A 146 -13.89 11.36 13.67
N PRO A 147 -13.80 10.63 14.79
CA PRO A 147 -13.61 9.17 14.78
C PRO A 147 -14.61 8.42 13.90
N ARG A 148 -15.89 8.86 13.92
CA ARG A 148 -16.95 8.26 13.09
C ARG A 148 -16.75 8.52 11.59
N ALA A 149 -16.34 9.72 11.21
CA ALA A 149 -16.04 10.04 9.81
C ALA A 149 -14.83 9.27 9.31
N LEU A 150 -13.81 9.11 10.15
CA LEU A 150 -12.63 8.33 9.86
C LEU A 150 -12.95 6.84 9.68
N GLN A 151 -13.77 6.26 10.58
CA GLN A 151 -14.23 4.89 10.46
C GLN A 151 -14.95 4.67 9.13
N LEU A 152 -15.93 5.51 8.79
CA LEU A 152 -16.66 5.44 7.52
C LEU A 152 -15.70 5.51 6.32
N LEU A 153 -14.72 6.40 6.37
CA LEU A 153 -13.74 6.52 5.29
C LEU A 153 -12.90 5.25 5.10
N TYR A 154 -12.51 4.58 6.20
CA TYR A 154 -11.77 3.32 6.12
C TYR A 154 -12.65 2.15 5.64
N GLU A 155 -13.90 2.09 6.04
CA GLU A 155 -14.87 1.11 5.54
C GLU A 155 -15.11 1.29 4.03
N LEU A 156 -15.29 2.53 3.59
CA LEU A 156 -15.39 2.87 2.16
C LEU A 156 -14.10 2.58 1.40
N LYS A 157 -12.94 2.78 2.02
CA LYS A 157 -11.65 2.40 1.42
C LYS A 157 -11.55 0.90 1.23
N ALA A 158 -11.94 0.12 2.22
CA ALA A 158 -11.91 -1.35 2.16
C ALA A 158 -12.89 -1.89 1.11
N SER A 159 -14.09 -1.32 1.02
CA SER A 159 -15.17 -1.80 0.14
C SER A 159 -15.11 -1.26 -1.29
N ASN A 160 -14.45 -0.12 -1.54
CA ASN A 160 -14.43 0.52 -2.86
C ASN A 160 -13.00 0.72 -3.40
N PHE A 161 -12.15 1.42 -2.66
CA PHE A 161 -10.81 1.78 -3.16
C PHE A 161 -9.92 0.54 -3.35
N VAL A 162 -9.90 -0.37 -2.36
CA VAL A 162 -9.06 -1.58 -2.42
C VAL A 162 -9.51 -2.51 -3.54
N PRO A 163 -10.81 -2.87 -3.67
CA PRO A 163 -11.28 -3.68 -4.80
C PRO A 163 -11.03 -3.04 -6.17
N CYS A 164 -11.15 -1.71 -6.27
CA CYS A 164 -10.86 -0.99 -7.50
C CYS A 164 -9.36 -1.04 -7.86
N SER A 165 -8.47 -0.94 -6.88
CA SER A 165 -7.03 -1.16 -7.05
C SER A 165 -6.73 -2.60 -7.48
N ASP A 166 -7.42 -3.58 -6.90
CA ASP A 166 -7.28 -4.98 -7.26
C ASP A 166 -7.78 -5.26 -8.68
N LEU A 167 -8.83 -4.57 -9.11
CA LEU A 167 -9.32 -4.63 -10.50
C LEU A 167 -8.24 -4.14 -11.46
N TYR A 168 -7.54 -3.03 -11.16
CA TYR A 168 -6.41 -2.57 -11.96
C TYR A 168 -5.31 -3.65 -12.10
N HIS A 169 -4.94 -4.27 -11.00
CA HIS A 169 -3.93 -5.34 -11.01
C HIS A 169 -4.42 -6.57 -11.79
N SER A 170 -5.69 -6.93 -11.62
CA SER A 170 -6.30 -8.04 -12.36
C SER A 170 -6.31 -7.79 -13.87
N VAL A 171 -6.74 -6.61 -14.30
CA VAL A 171 -6.72 -6.23 -15.73
C VAL A 171 -5.31 -6.30 -16.31
N ASN A 172 -4.32 -5.76 -15.61
CA ASN A 172 -2.92 -5.84 -16.05
C ASN A 172 -2.38 -7.27 -16.08
N SER A 173 -2.79 -8.13 -15.15
CA SER A 173 -2.33 -9.52 -15.12
C SER A 173 -2.89 -10.37 -16.26
N HIS A 174 -4.06 -10.01 -16.78
CA HIS A 174 -4.69 -10.66 -17.94
C HIS A 174 -4.29 -10.02 -19.28
N LEU A 175 -3.49 -8.96 -19.25
CA LEU A 175 -2.98 -8.32 -20.46
C LEU A 175 -2.09 -9.28 -21.22
N VAL A 176 -2.41 -9.49 -22.51
CA VAL A 176 -1.61 -10.21 -23.47
C VAL A 176 -1.41 -9.34 -24.70
N ALA A 177 -0.21 -8.75 -24.81
CA ALA A 177 0.15 -7.96 -25.98
C ALA A 177 0.66 -8.87 -27.11
N THR A 178 0.25 -8.60 -28.34
CA THR A 178 0.67 -9.32 -29.53
C THR A 178 1.82 -8.59 -30.20
N VAL A 179 3.06 -8.99 -29.89
CA VAL A 179 4.29 -8.37 -30.38
C VAL A 179 4.72 -9.05 -31.67
N ARG A 180 4.88 -8.28 -32.75
CA ARG A 180 5.45 -8.75 -34.01
C ARG A 180 6.96 -8.57 -33.99
N THR A 181 7.70 -9.66 -34.18
CA THR A 181 9.16 -9.65 -34.29
C THR A 181 9.60 -9.42 -35.74
N MET A 182 10.90 -9.07 -35.94
CA MET A 182 11.44 -8.73 -37.26
C MET A 182 11.42 -9.88 -38.28
N ASP A 183 11.51 -11.10 -37.78
CA ASP A 183 11.42 -12.34 -38.56
C ASP A 183 9.96 -12.70 -38.94
N GLY A 184 9.01 -11.77 -38.69
CA GLY A 184 7.58 -11.95 -38.99
C GLY A 184 6.84 -12.84 -38.00
N LEU A 185 7.49 -13.33 -36.95
CA LEU A 185 6.86 -14.13 -35.92
C LEU A 185 6.02 -13.25 -34.98
N THR A 186 4.94 -13.83 -34.50
CA THR A 186 4.08 -13.21 -33.50
C THR A 186 4.34 -13.84 -32.14
N LYS A 187 4.63 -13.02 -31.14
CA LYS A 187 4.79 -13.43 -29.74
C LYS A 187 3.71 -12.82 -28.87
N HIS A 188 3.08 -13.64 -28.05
CA HIS A 188 2.16 -13.16 -27.02
C HIS A 188 2.93 -12.92 -25.72
N GLN A 189 2.92 -11.69 -25.25
CA GLN A 189 3.67 -11.27 -24.05
C GLN A 189 2.73 -10.69 -23.00
N SER A 190 2.91 -11.11 -21.76
CA SER A 190 2.24 -10.48 -20.62
C SER A 190 2.73 -9.05 -20.40
N HIS A 191 1.99 -8.27 -19.62
CA HIS A 191 2.41 -6.91 -19.23
C HIS A 191 3.85 -6.89 -18.68
N SER A 192 4.16 -7.77 -17.72
CA SER A 192 5.50 -7.83 -17.11
C SER A 192 6.60 -8.18 -18.11
N GLN A 193 6.33 -9.07 -19.07
CA GLN A 193 7.26 -9.41 -20.13
C GLN A 193 7.50 -8.22 -21.08
N CYS A 194 6.44 -7.49 -21.44
CA CYS A 194 6.57 -6.27 -22.24
C CYS A 194 7.44 -5.22 -21.52
N ILE A 195 7.19 -4.97 -20.24
CA ILE A 195 7.96 -4.02 -19.44
C ILE A 195 9.44 -4.48 -19.32
N ALA A 196 9.68 -5.77 -19.14
CA ALA A 196 11.03 -6.31 -19.13
C ALA A 196 11.76 -6.04 -20.46
N VAL A 197 11.14 -6.36 -21.61
CA VAL A 197 11.70 -6.07 -22.94
C VAL A 197 12.00 -4.58 -23.11
N LEU A 198 11.06 -3.69 -22.74
CA LEU A 198 11.26 -2.25 -22.84
C LEU A 198 12.45 -1.73 -22.02
N LYS A 199 12.72 -2.35 -20.86
CA LYS A 199 13.78 -1.94 -19.95
C LYS A 199 15.15 -2.56 -20.26
N THR A 200 15.18 -3.80 -20.72
CA THR A 200 16.42 -4.59 -20.75
C THR A 200 16.85 -5.08 -22.13
N SER A 201 15.96 -5.04 -23.14
CA SER A 201 16.33 -5.50 -24.48
C SER A 201 17.32 -4.51 -25.13
N GLU A 202 18.41 -5.02 -25.69
CA GLU A 202 19.35 -4.24 -26.49
C GLU A 202 18.83 -3.98 -27.91
N ASP A 203 17.87 -4.79 -28.41
CA ASP A 203 17.29 -4.63 -29.73
C ASP A 203 16.26 -3.49 -29.76
N PRO A 204 16.56 -2.35 -30.42
CA PRO A 204 15.68 -1.18 -30.47
C PRO A 204 14.39 -1.46 -31.25
N LYS A 205 14.43 -2.36 -32.25
CA LYS A 205 13.24 -2.70 -33.06
C LYS A 205 12.27 -3.57 -32.26
N LEU A 206 12.79 -4.50 -31.45
CA LEU A 206 11.96 -5.28 -30.53
C LEU A 206 11.34 -4.36 -29.46
N ARG A 207 12.07 -3.40 -28.92
CA ARG A 207 11.49 -2.40 -28.00
C ARG A 207 10.38 -1.61 -28.66
N GLN A 208 10.59 -1.13 -29.89
CA GLN A 208 9.61 -0.34 -30.62
C GLN A 208 8.32 -1.15 -30.91
N SER A 209 8.43 -2.39 -31.38
CA SER A 209 7.27 -3.24 -31.63
C SER A 209 6.54 -3.63 -30.34
N THR A 210 7.26 -3.87 -29.25
CA THR A 210 6.67 -4.13 -27.94
C THR A 210 5.93 -2.90 -27.41
N PHE A 211 6.51 -1.71 -27.56
CA PHE A 211 5.87 -0.45 -27.16
C PHE A 211 4.57 -0.20 -27.95
N ALA A 212 4.60 -0.42 -29.27
CA ALA A 212 3.42 -0.27 -30.12
C ALA A 212 2.31 -1.25 -29.72
N ALA A 213 2.64 -2.52 -29.51
CA ALA A 213 1.68 -3.55 -29.11
C ALA A 213 1.06 -3.26 -27.73
N LEU A 214 1.85 -2.76 -26.79
CA LEU A 214 1.37 -2.39 -25.47
C LEU A 214 0.44 -1.18 -25.53
N ASN A 215 0.78 -0.15 -26.33
CA ASN A 215 -0.08 1.02 -26.51
C ASN A 215 -1.38 0.68 -27.25
N GLU A 216 -1.34 -0.22 -28.21
CA GLU A 216 -2.54 -0.73 -28.88
C GLU A 216 -3.50 -1.37 -27.87
N TYR A 217 -2.98 -2.25 -27.00
CA TYR A 217 -3.78 -2.85 -25.93
C TYR A 217 -4.40 -1.80 -25.01
N TYR A 218 -3.62 -0.84 -24.55
CA TYR A 218 -4.13 0.24 -23.68
C TYR A 218 -5.18 1.10 -24.39
N SER A 219 -5.01 1.39 -25.68
CA SER A 219 -5.98 2.16 -26.45
C SER A 219 -7.30 1.43 -26.58
N GLN A 220 -7.27 0.12 -26.84
CA GLN A 220 -8.48 -0.70 -26.93
C GLN A 220 -9.24 -0.80 -25.61
N ASN A 221 -8.55 -0.68 -24.48
CA ASN A 221 -9.10 -0.79 -23.13
C ASN A 221 -9.12 0.56 -22.37
N ALA A 222 -8.94 1.67 -23.08
CA ALA A 222 -8.80 2.99 -22.48
C ALA A 222 -9.98 3.38 -21.58
N TYR A 223 -11.20 3.03 -21.97
CA TYR A 223 -12.41 3.30 -21.18
C TYR A 223 -12.39 2.59 -19.81
N LEU A 224 -11.86 1.36 -19.75
CA LEU A 224 -11.76 0.58 -18.52
C LEU A 224 -10.71 1.20 -17.59
N TYR A 225 -9.53 1.51 -18.11
CA TYR A 225 -8.47 2.18 -17.33
C TYR A 225 -8.91 3.56 -16.85
N ALA A 226 -9.55 4.35 -17.70
CA ALA A 226 -10.08 5.66 -17.32
C ALA A 226 -11.11 5.54 -16.18
N SER A 227 -12.02 4.56 -16.25
CA SER A 227 -13.00 4.31 -15.19
C SER A 227 -12.31 3.95 -13.87
N ILE A 228 -11.34 3.03 -13.89
CA ILE A 228 -10.58 2.63 -12.70
C ILE A 228 -9.85 3.84 -12.10
N PHE A 229 -9.11 4.61 -12.90
CA PHE A 229 -8.36 5.76 -12.42
C PHE A 229 -9.27 6.87 -11.89
N ASN A 230 -10.40 7.13 -12.54
CA ASN A 230 -11.38 8.10 -12.08
C ASN A 230 -11.98 7.70 -10.71
N MET A 231 -12.30 6.42 -10.50
CA MET A 231 -12.77 5.92 -9.21
C MET A 231 -11.71 6.06 -8.12
N LEU A 232 -10.47 5.64 -8.38
CA LEU A 232 -9.36 5.75 -7.42
C LEU A 232 -9.03 7.19 -7.09
N THR A 233 -8.95 8.06 -8.11
CA THR A 233 -8.66 9.48 -7.93
C THR A 233 -9.80 10.20 -7.25
N GLY A 234 -11.04 9.94 -7.65
CA GLY A 234 -12.23 10.54 -7.03
C GLY A 234 -12.32 10.22 -5.54
N PHE A 235 -12.06 8.97 -5.16
CA PHE A 235 -12.02 8.58 -3.75
C PHE A 235 -10.94 9.37 -2.97
N ARG A 236 -9.72 9.48 -3.54
CA ARG A 236 -8.63 10.23 -2.89
C ARG A 236 -8.95 11.71 -2.75
N LEU A 237 -9.39 12.35 -3.83
CA LEU A 237 -9.71 13.79 -3.82
C LEU A 237 -10.80 14.12 -2.82
N LYS A 238 -11.85 13.29 -2.74
CA LYS A 238 -12.90 13.47 -1.72
C LYS A 238 -12.38 13.26 -0.30
N GLY A 239 -11.51 12.29 -0.08
CA GLY A 239 -10.85 12.11 1.21
C GLY A 239 -10.01 13.33 1.61
N PHE A 240 -9.26 13.93 0.68
CA PHE A 240 -8.45 15.14 0.94
C PHE A 240 -9.33 16.36 1.22
N GLU A 241 -10.40 16.54 0.44
CA GLU A 241 -11.37 17.61 0.65
C GLU A 241 -12.01 17.52 2.05
N PHE A 242 -12.47 16.33 2.45
CA PHE A 242 -13.05 16.08 3.76
C PHE A 242 -12.06 16.31 4.91
N ALA A 243 -10.81 15.95 4.70
CA ALA A 243 -9.75 16.08 5.70
C ALA A 243 -9.07 17.46 5.69
N HIS A 244 -9.50 18.40 4.84
CA HIS A 244 -8.83 19.69 4.62
C HIS A 244 -7.32 19.55 4.40
N MET A 245 -6.92 18.51 3.67
CA MET A 245 -5.53 18.10 3.50
C MET A 245 -5.01 18.47 2.12
N ASP A 246 -3.77 18.96 2.07
CA ASP A 246 -3.05 19.17 0.83
C ASP A 246 -2.88 17.83 0.08
N PHE A 247 -3.06 17.85 -1.24
CA PHE A 247 -2.97 16.65 -2.08
C PHE A 247 -1.57 16.03 -2.10
N MET A 248 -0.53 16.81 -1.80
CA MET A 248 0.86 16.33 -1.70
C MET A 248 1.19 15.73 -0.32
N ALA A 249 0.41 16.03 0.72
CA ALA A 249 0.66 15.56 2.08
C ALA A 249 0.87 14.04 2.18
N PRO A 250 0.09 13.16 1.50
CA PRO A 250 0.35 11.73 1.51
C PRO A 250 1.69 11.34 0.88
N ALA A 251 2.14 12.08 -0.15
CA ALA A 251 3.42 11.79 -0.79
C ALA A 251 4.60 12.18 0.11
N TYR A 252 4.55 13.35 0.74
CA TYR A 252 5.54 13.77 1.73
C TYR A 252 5.68 12.73 2.84
N TRP A 253 4.57 12.31 3.33
CA TRP A 253 4.47 11.38 4.43
C TRP A 253 4.89 9.93 4.09
N GLN A 254 4.50 9.40 2.90
CA GLN A 254 4.93 8.07 2.46
C GLN A 254 6.42 7.98 2.23
N ASN A 255 7.03 9.06 1.77
CA ASN A 255 8.46 9.13 1.46
C ASN A 255 9.30 9.70 2.61
N ALA A 256 8.69 10.06 3.76
CA ALA A 256 9.37 10.67 4.90
C ALA A 256 10.22 11.91 4.49
N VAL A 257 9.64 12.75 3.61
CA VAL A 257 10.27 14.00 3.13
C VAL A 257 9.43 15.19 3.53
N SER A 258 10.08 16.33 3.78
CA SER A 258 9.38 17.59 4.05
C SER A 258 8.99 18.32 2.74
N SER A 259 8.04 19.23 2.83
CA SER A 259 7.67 20.11 1.70
C SER A 259 8.85 20.93 1.23
N GLU A 260 9.67 21.45 2.17
CA GLU A 260 10.86 22.24 1.88
C GLU A 260 11.92 21.45 1.11
N ALA A 261 12.09 20.16 1.42
CA ALA A 261 13.01 19.29 0.68
C ALA A 261 12.54 19.08 -0.77
N VAL A 262 11.23 18.91 -0.97
CA VAL A 262 10.65 18.78 -2.32
C VAL A 262 10.74 20.10 -3.08
N ASP A 263 10.49 21.22 -2.44
CA ASP A 263 10.60 22.55 -3.06
C ASP A 263 12.05 22.87 -3.46
N ALA A 264 13.02 22.49 -2.62
CA ALA A 264 14.45 22.60 -2.95
C ALA A 264 14.81 21.74 -4.17
N LEU A 265 14.34 20.50 -4.23
CA LEU A 265 14.51 19.61 -5.39
C LEU A 265 13.90 20.19 -6.65
N MET A 266 12.65 20.66 -6.57
CA MET A 266 11.96 21.25 -7.73
C MET A 266 12.63 22.54 -8.20
N THR A 267 13.19 23.33 -7.29
CA THR A 267 13.96 24.53 -7.61
C THR A 267 15.23 24.17 -8.37
N ALA A 268 15.99 23.16 -7.90
CA ALA A 268 17.18 22.66 -8.60
C ALA A 268 16.83 22.14 -10.01
N VAL A 269 15.78 21.31 -10.13
CA VAL A 269 15.33 20.78 -11.43
C VAL A 269 14.90 21.91 -12.39
N ARG A 270 14.23 22.95 -11.88
CA ARG A 270 13.84 24.11 -12.70
C ARG A 270 15.05 24.93 -13.16
N ALA A 271 16.06 25.10 -12.31
CA ALA A 271 17.30 25.81 -12.67
C ALA A 271 18.04 25.08 -13.79
N ASP A 272 18.11 23.76 -13.76
CA ASP A 272 18.86 22.95 -14.71
C ASP A 272 18.01 22.39 -15.87
N ARG A 273 16.76 22.82 -16.01
CA ARG A 273 15.84 22.35 -17.08
C ARG A 273 16.41 22.51 -18.50
N HIS A 274 17.36 23.46 -18.70
CA HIS A 274 17.99 23.67 -19.97
C HIS A 274 18.87 22.48 -20.39
N MET A 275 19.43 21.74 -19.45
CA MET A 275 20.18 20.49 -19.71
C MET A 275 19.26 19.37 -20.18
N LEU A 276 18.07 19.26 -19.59
CA LEU A 276 17.06 18.25 -19.95
C LEU A 276 16.43 18.47 -21.33
N ARG A 277 16.52 19.71 -21.87
CA ARG A 277 16.01 20.03 -23.21
C ARG A 277 17.02 19.75 -24.33
N LYS A 278 18.27 19.50 -23.99
CA LYS A 278 19.35 19.22 -24.95
C LYS A 278 19.64 17.71 -25.14
N SER A 279 19.05 16.86 -24.28
CA SER A 279 19.08 15.41 -24.38
C SER A 279 17.87 14.88 -25.15
#